data_e4b74f1f88f94e25d4f8aa655845c7c4
#
_entry.id   e4b74f1f88f94e25d4f8aa655845c7c4
#
_cell.length_a   1.000
_cell.length_b   1.000
_cell.length_c   1.000
_cell.angle_alpha   90.00
_cell.angle_beta   90.00
_cell.angle_gamma   90.00
#
_symmetry.space_group_name_H-M   'P 1'
#
loop_
_entity.id
_entity.type
_entity.pdbx_description
1 polymer ?
#
loop_
_entity_poly.entity_id
_entity_poly.type
_entity_poly.pdbx_seq_one_letter_code
_entity_poly.pdbx_strand_id
1 'polypeptide(L)'
;MTDPALLPIADKVIAGERLAPADGAALFHTADLLGLGAMADASNRARNGNVVTFAANQHINPTNVCILRKTCVFCSYARLPKEAGAYRYTMEQVWEEAASVDGDITREFHIVGGLDMQAGFAYYDEMFRGLKARHPQVHIKALTAVEIAHIARIDKMSVRDVLIGLREAGLDTMPGGGAEVFSPGVRATIAEKKLSGTEYIDVHRTAHELGIRTNCTMLYGHVETYEDRINHLGMLRDLQDETGGFLAYIPLAYHPDNNELGVELGRTGTATTGFDDLKNLAVGRLFLDNFTHVKSHWIMVTPAISQMSLHFGVNDLEGTVVREKIYHEAGAHTSQAMSLDEILRLIRGAGKTPAERDSFYTVLRVFDQPPRPRAEAA
;
A
#
# COMPACT_ATOMS: atom_id res chain seq x y z
N MET A 1 -10.01 10.63 -26.58
CA MET A 1 -8.75 11.27 -26.22
C MET A 1 -8.71 12.65 -26.85
N THR A 2 -8.49 13.65 -26.02
CA THR A 2 -8.38 15.06 -26.47
C THR A 2 -6.93 15.52 -26.61
N ASP A 3 -6.00 14.82 -25.95
CA ASP A 3 -4.56 15.06 -26.06
C ASP A 3 -3.94 14.16 -27.14
N PRO A 4 -3.48 14.72 -28.29
CA PRO A 4 -2.87 13.92 -29.34
C PRO A 4 -1.58 13.20 -28.94
N ALA A 5 -0.88 13.66 -27.90
CA ALA A 5 0.33 13.00 -27.38
C ALA A 5 0.06 11.62 -26.80
N LEU A 6 -1.19 11.35 -26.39
CA LEU A 6 -1.59 10.04 -25.88
C LEU A 6 -1.85 8.99 -26.98
N LEU A 7 -2.06 9.39 -28.24
CA LEU A 7 -2.41 8.44 -29.30
C LEU A 7 -1.33 7.38 -29.56
N PRO A 8 -0.03 7.74 -29.72
CA PRO A 8 1.01 6.72 -29.88
C PRO A 8 1.17 5.81 -28.66
N ILE A 9 0.91 6.35 -27.46
CA ILE A 9 0.97 5.55 -26.22
C ILE A 9 -0.20 4.59 -26.14
N ALA A 10 -1.40 5.03 -26.56
CA ALA A 10 -2.58 4.17 -26.63
C ALA A 10 -2.37 3.01 -27.60
N ASP A 11 -1.74 3.25 -28.78
CA ASP A 11 -1.41 2.21 -29.73
C ASP A 11 -0.48 1.15 -29.11
N LYS A 12 0.56 1.58 -28.36
CA LYS A 12 1.45 0.68 -27.62
C LYS A 12 0.68 -0.15 -26.60
N VAL A 13 -0.19 0.50 -25.81
CA VAL A 13 -1.02 -0.19 -24.76
C VAL A 13 -1.93 -1.23 -25.40
N ILE A 14 -2.56 -0.91 -26.54
CA ILE A 14 -3.43 -1.84 -27.28
C ILE A 14 -2.63 -3.01 -27.85
N ALA A 15 -1.42 -2.74 -28.36
CA ALA A 15 -0.52 -3.78 -28.87
C ALA A 15 0.14 -4.63 -27.75
N GLY A 16 -0.05 -4.26 -26.49
CA GLY A 16 0.62 -4.94 -25.35
C GLY A 16 2.12 -4.63 -25.26
N GLU A 17 2.56 -3.54 -25.89
CA GLU A 17 3.95 -3.10 -25.87
C GLU A 17 4.28 -2.42 -24.54
N ARG A 18 5.50 -2.66 -24.05
CA ARG A 18 6.00 -2.03 -22.82
C ARG A 18 6.25 -0.54 -23.03
N LEU A 19 5.72 0.28 -22.12
CA LEU A 19 5.93 1.71 -22.13
C LEU A 19 7.36 2.07 -21.69
N ALA A 20 8.00 2.96 -22.46
CA ALA A 20 9.29 3.55 -22.10
C ALA A 20 9.13 4.62 -20.99
N PRO A 21 10.19 4.99 -20.27
CA PRO A 21 10.13 6.07 -19.26
C PRO A 21 9.57 7.39 -19.82
N ALA A 22 9.88 7.74 -21.07
CA ALA A 22 9.35 8.93 -21.72
C ALA A 22 7.83 8.86 -21.94
N ASP A 23 7.28 7.67 -22.26
CA ASP A 23 5.84 7.48 -22.36
C ASP A 23 5.17 7.70 -20.99
N GLY A 24 5.76 7.14 -19.92
CA GLY A 24 5.29 7.32 -18.54
C GLY A 24 5.30 8.79 -18.11
N ALA A 25 6.35 9.52 -18.42
CA ALA A 25 6.43 10.96 -18.16
C ALA A 25 5.33 11.72 -18.92
N ALA A 26 5.11 11.42 -20.21
CA ALA A 26 4.03 12.02 -21.01
C ALA A 26 2.64 11.75 -20.42
N LEU A 27 2.39 10.54 -19.90
CA LEU A 27 1.15 10.20 -19.20
C LEU A 27 0.94 11.04 -17.92
N PHE A 28 2.00 11.38 -17.19
CA PHE A 28 1.89 12.26 -16.03
C PHE A 28 1.64 13.73 -16.43
N HIS A 29 2.17 14.19 -17.56
CA HIS A 29 2.02 15.59 -18.00
C HIS A 29 0.69 15.87 -18.71
N THR A 30 -0.04 14.86 -19.19
CA THR A 30 -1.29 15.09 -19.90
C THR A 30 -2.36 15.77 -19.03
N ALA A 31 -3.14 16.64 -19.64
CA ALA A 31 -4.36 17.20 -19.06
C ALA A 31 -5.62 16.34 -19.37
N ASP A 32 -5.52 15.37 -20.28
CA ASP A 32 -6.62 14.48 -20.68
C ASP A 32 -6.80 13.33 -19.69
N LEU A 33 -7.26 13.64 -18.48
CA LEU A 33 -7.47 12.64 -17.43
C LEU A 33 -8.46 11.56 -17.87
N LEU A 34 -9.50 11.89 -18.62
CA LEU A 34 -10.50 10.91 -19.06
C LEU A 34 -9.93 9.95 -20.10
N GLY A 35 -9.13 10.45 -21.04
CA GLY A 35 -8.41 9.61 -22.00
C GLY A 35 -7.43 8.67 -21.33
N LEU A 36 -6.66 9.19 -20.37
CA LEU A 36 -5.75 8.40 -19.54
C LEU A 36 -6.49 7.30 -18.76
N GLY A 37 -7.61 7.64 -18.10
CA GLY A 37 -8.43 6.70 -17.34
C GLY A 37 -9.00 5.61 -18.25
N ALA A 38 -9.51 5.96 -19.43
CA ALA A 38 -10.05 4.99 -20.37
C ALA A 38 -9.00 3.96 -20.83
N MET A 39 -7.76 4.39 -21.09
CA MET A 39 -6.64 3.48 -21.42
C MET A 39 -6.33 2.54 -20.24
N ALA A 40 -6.25 3.09 -19.04
CA ALA A 40 -5.94 2.31 -17.84
C ALA A 40 -7.05 1.29 -17.50
N ASP A 41 -8.33 1.67 -17.61
CA ASP A 41 -9.45 0.74 -17.41
C ASP A 41 -9.49 -0.35 -18.49
N ALA A 42 -9.20 -0.03 -19.75
CA ALA A 42 -9.11 -1.00 -20.83
C ALA A 42 -7.98 -2.02 -20.56
N SER A 43 -6.79 -1.54 -20.18
CA SER A 43 -5.66 -2.41 -19.78
C SER A 43 -6.00 -3.30 -18.59
N ASN A 44 -6.68 -2.75 -17.58
CA ASN A 44 -7.13 -3.54 -16.43
C ASN A 44 -8.17 -4.59 -16.82
N ARG A 45 -9.18 -4.22 -17.60
CA ARG A 45 -10.23 -5.17 -18.04
C ARG A 45 -9.68 -6.33 -18.86
N ALA A 46 -8.68 -6.08 -19.70
CA ALA A 46 -8.03 -7.12 -20.48
C ALA A 46 -7.37 -8.20 -19.60
N ARG A 47 -6.92 -7.83 -18.38
CA ARG A 47 -6.23 -8.74 -17.44
C ARG A 47 -7.16 -9.36 -16.40
N ASN A 48 -8.02 -8.53 -15.81
CA ASN A 48 -8.78 -8.85 -14.60
C ASN A 48 -10.30 -8.89 -14.83
N GLY A 49 -10.75 -8.68 -16.07
CA GLY A 49 -12.17 -8.57 -16.36
C GLY A 49 -12.82 -7.39 -15.63
N ASN A 50 -14.01 -7.63 -15.10
CA ASN A 50 -14.80 -6.62 -14.36
C ASN A 50 -14.75 -6.82 -12.83
N VAL A 51 -13.85 -7.70 -12.34
CA VAL A 51 -13.76 -8.05 -10.93
C VAL A 51 -12.90 -7.03 -10.19
N VAL A 52 -13.38 -6.60 -9.03
CA VAL A 52 -12.65 -5.77 -8.08
C VAL A 52 -12.57 -6.49 -6.75
N THR A 53 -11.35 -6.67 -6.27
CA THR A 53 -11.08 -7.41 -5.04
C THR A 53 -11.00 -6.49 -3.82
N PHE A 54 -11.23 -7.08 -2.64
CA PHE A 54 -10.99 -6.48 -1.33
C PHE A 54 -10.69 -7.57 -0.30
N ALA A 55 -10.05 -7.22 0.81
CA ALA A 55 -9.80 -8.15 1.92
C ALA A 55 -10.56 -7.73 3.17
N ALA A 56 -10.93 -8.68 4.02
CA ALA A 56 -11.31 -8.41 5.40
C ALA A 56 -10.04 -8.37 6.25
N ASN A 57 -9.50 -7.18 6.51
CA ASN A 57 -8.24 -7.00 7.21
C ASN A 57 -8.37 -6.12 8.46
N GLN A 58 -7.51 -6.38 9.43
CA GLN A 58 -7.35 -5.60 10.64
C GLN A 58 -5.91 -5.15 10.79
N HIS A 59 -5.71 -3.89 11.18
CA HIS A 59 -4.40 -3.35 11.48
C HIS A 59 -4.02 -3.57 12.95
N ILE A 60 -2.78 -3.97 13.18
CA ILE A 60 -2.14 -4.00 14.50
C ILE A 60 -0.86 -3.19 14.38
N ASN A 61 -0.80 -2.07 15.12
CA ASN A 61 0.38 -1.23 15.15
C ASN A 61 1.07 -1.41 16.50
N PRO A 62 2.03 -2.34 16.64
CA PRO A 62 2.53 -2.77 17.95
C PRO A 62 3.39 -1.73 18.65
N THR A 63 3.98 -0.80 17.93
CA THR A 63 4.76 0.30 18.48
C THR A 63 4.75 1.51 17.57
N ASN A 64 4.73 2.72 18.14
CA ASN A 64 5.00 3.97 17.43
C ASN A 64 6.40 4.52 17.76
N VAL A 65 7.15 3.84 18.64
CA VAL A 65 8.53 4.23 18.94
C VAL A 65 9.41 4.03 17.71
N CYS A 66 10.09 5.08 17.26
CA CYS A 66 10.87 5.02 16.04
C CYS A 66 12.15 5.86 16.14
N ILE A 67 13.30 5.22 15.89
CA ILE A 67 14.61 5.90 15.87
C ILE A 67 14.73 6.93 14.73
N LEU A 68 13.89 6.83 13.69
CA LEU A 68 13.89 7.76 12.57
C LEU A 68 12.97 8.97 12.76
N ARG A 69 12.34 9.14 13.94
CA ARG A 69 11.37 10.21 14.24
C ARG A 69 11.83 11.61 13.81
N LYS A 70 13.12 11.89 13.92
CA LYS A 70 13.70 13.20 13.57
C LYS A 70 14.19 13.33 12.13
N THR A 71 14.21 12.26 11.38
CA THR A 71 14.76 12.20 10.01
C THR A 71 13.76 11.75 8.97
N CYS A 72 12.63 11.15 9.38
CA CYS A 72 11.46 10.94 8.53
C CYS A 72 10.48 12.09 8.76
N VAL A 73 10.76 13.23 8.16
CA VAL A 73 10.05 14.49 8.43
C VAL A 73 8.59 14.53 7.97
N PHE A 74 8.16 13.55 7.17
CA PHE A 74 6.78 13.38 6.72
C PHE A 74 5.93 12.50 7.66
N CYS A 75 6.52 11.86 8.68
CA CYS A 75 5.83 10.85 9.49
C CYS A 75 5.22 11.45 10.75
N SER A 76 3.91 11.50 10.81
CA SER A 76 3.14 12.00 11.97
C SER A 76 2.99 10.95 13.09
N TYR A 77 3.16 9.67 12.77
CA TYR A 77 2.94 8.55 13.70
C TYR A 77 4.11 8.31 14.66
N ALA A 78 5.35 8.49 14.19
CA ALA A 78 6.55 8.15 14.96
C ALA A 78 6.70 8.98 16.24
N ARG A 79 7.18 8.35 17.31
CA ARG A 79 7.53 8.99 18.59
C ARG A 79 8.92 8.54 19.04
N LEU A 80 9.65 9.40 19.75
CA LEU A 80 10.82 8.97 20.52
C LEU A 80 10.38 8.22 21.77
N PRO A 81 11.21 7.35 22.38
CA PRO A 81 10.80 6.50 23.54
C PRO A 81 10.23 7.24 24.74
N LYS A 82 10.57 8.55 24.90
CA LYS A 82 10.12 9.39 26.02
C LYS A 82 9.15 10.48 25.61
N GLU A 83 8.74 10.53 24.35
CA GLU A 83 7.72 11.48 23.90
C GLU A 83 6.33 11.10 24.40
N ALA A 84 5.49 12.09 24.65
CA ALA A 84 4.10 11.85 25.02
C ALA A 84 3.39 11.03 23.94
N GLY A 85 2.64 10.03 24.34
CA GLY A 85 1.94 9.12 23.44
C GLY A 85 2.83 8.02 22.82
N ALA A 86 4.13 7.93 23.20
CA ALA A 86 4.96 6.80 22.81
C ALA A 86 4.48 5.50 23.47
N TYR A 87 4.38 4.43 22.69
CA TYR A 87 3.97 3.12 23.19
C TYR A 87 4.68 1.97 22.47
N ARG A 88 4.77 0.86 23.13
CA ARG A 88 5.02 -0.48 22.59
C ARG A 88 4.11 -1.44 23.32
N TYR A 89 3.36 -2.24 22.59
CA TYR A 89 2.45 -3.23 23.15
C TYR A 89 3.21 -4.37 23.83
N THR A 90 2.69 -4.83 24.96
CA THR A 90 3.02 -6.16 25.49
C THR A 90 2.34 -7.23 24.62
N MET A 91 2.71 -8.49 24.78
CA MET A 91 2.05 -9.57 24.06
C MET A 91 0.57 -9.68 24.44
N GLU A 92 0.21 -9.43 25.72
CA GLU A 92 -1.18 -9.39 26.17
C GLU A 92 -1.98 -8.33 25.41
N GLN A 93 -1.43 -7.14 25.21
CA GLN A 93 -2.07 -6.07 24.45
C GLN A 93 -2.21 -6.44 22.97
N VAL A 94 -1.22 -7.13 22.38
CA VAL A 94 -1.34 -7.65 21.01
C VAL A 94 -2.48 -8.67 20.92
N TRP A 95 -2.59 -9.56 21.91
CA TRP A 95 -3.69 -10.55 21.95
C TRP A 95 -5.06 -9.90 22.12
N GLU A 96 -5.17 -8.85 22.93
CA GLU A 96 -6.40 -8.06 23.07
C GLU A 96 -6.80 -7.36 21.77
N GLU A 97 -5.82 -6.77 21.08
CA GLU A 97 -6.07 -6.17 19.75
C GLU A 97 -6.55 -7.24 18.74
N ALA A 98 -5.92 -8.40 18.72
CA ALA A 98 -6.30 -9.49 17.83
C ALA A 98 -7.65 -10.14 18.22
N ALA A 99 -7.98 -10.22 19.50
CA ALA A 99 -9.23 -10.83 19.98
C ALA A 99 -10.49 -10.01 19.67
N SER A 100 -10.35 -8.72 19.34
CA SER A 100 -11.48 -7.87 18.93
C SER A 100 -12.00 -8.20 17.52
N VAL A 101 -11.39 -9.17 16.86
CA VAL A 101 -11.71 -9.64 15.53
C VAL A 101 -12.88 -10.60 15.58
N ASP A 102 -13.86 -10.39 14.73
CA ASP A 102 -14.81 -11.44 14.36
C ASP A 102 -14.04 -12.48 13.52
N GLY A 103 -13.60 -13.55 14.18
CA GLY A 103 -12.70 -14.57 13.61
C GLY A 103 -13.26 -15.28 12.37
N ASP A 104 -14.56 -15.19 12.12
CA ASP A 104 -15.19 -15.73 10.93
C ASP A 104 -15.04 -14.79 9.71
N ILE A 105 -14.72 -13.51 9.94
CA ILE A 105 -14.66 -12.47 8.90
C ILE A 105 -13.23 -12.05 8.59
N THR A 106 -12.37 -11.84 9.60
CA THR A 106 -11.01 -11.34 9.37
C THR A 106 -10.12 -12.37 8.70
N ARG A 107 -9.52 -11.99 7.57
CA ARG A 107 -8.61 -12.82 6.76
C ARG A 107 -7.15 -12.47 6.97
N GLU A 108 -6.86 -11.23 7.38
CA GLU A 108 -5.50 -10.71 7.43
C GLU A 108 -5.28 -9.79 8.63
N PHE A 109 -4.19 -10.02 9.36
CA PHE A 109 -3.58 -9.04 10.23
C PHE A 109 -2.52 -8.26 9.45
N HIS A 110 -2.68 -6.95 9.35
CA HIS A 110 -1.70 -6.04 8.78
C HIS A 110 -0.89 -5.41 9.92
N ILE A 111 0.38 -5.80 10.07
CA ILE A 111 1.21 -5.46 11.23
C ILE A 111 2.40 -4.63 10.80
N VAL A 112 2.40 -3.34 11.13
CA VAL A 112 3.49 -2.40 10.88
C VAL A 112 3.62 -1.42 12.04
N GLY A 113 4.85 -0.96 12.32
CA GLY A 113 5.13 -0.07 13.43
C GLY A 113 6.36 0.81 13.23
N GLY A 114 6.79 1.43 14.31
CA GLY A 114 8.03 2.20 14.37
C GLY A 114 9.26 1.29 14.50
N LEU A 115 10.44 1.86 14.19
CA LEU A 115 11.73 1.17 14.37
C LEU A 115 12.19 1.28 15.82
N ASP A 116 11.66 0.44 16.68
CA ASP A 116 11.95 0.40 18.10
C ASP A 116 13.17 -0.49 18.40
N MET A 117 14.16 0.05 19.10
CA MET A 117 15.39 -0.68 19.49
C MET A 117 15.11 -1.86 20.45
N GLN A 118 13.91 -1.94 21.03
CA GLN A 118 13.50 -3.01 21.95
C GLN A 118 12.50 -3.98 21.30
N ALA A 119 12.10 -3.77 20.05
CA ALA A 119 11.26 -4.66 19.29
C ALA A 119 12.10 -5.37 18.21
N GLY A 120 12.99 -6.26 18.64
CA GLY A 120 13.85 -7.07 17.78
C GLY A 120 13.19 -8.37 17.32
N PHE A 121 14.01 -9.30 16.82
CA PHE A 121 13.56 -10.58 16.29
C PHE A 121 12.69 -11.37 17.27
N ALA A 122 13.15 -11.51 18.54
CA ALA A 122 12.43 -12.27 19.56
C ALA A 122 11.02 -11.73 19.84
N TYR A 123 10.83 -10.40 19.79
CA TYR A 123 9.53 -9.76 19.98
C TYR A 123 8.54 -10.14 18.87
N TYR A 124 8.97 -10.13 17.63
CA TYR A 124 8.11 -10.48 16.49
C TYR A 124 7.95 -11.99 16.31
N ASP A 125 8.96 -12.80 16.64
CA ASP A 125 8.84 -14.27 16.67
C ASP A 125 7.75 -14.71 17.67
N GLU A 126 7.79 -14.21 18.91
CA GLU A 126 6.75 -14.47 19.93
C GLU A 126 5.37 -14.00 19.45
N MET A 127 5.29 -12.80 18.89
CA MET A 127 4.05 -12.22 18.37
C MET A 127 3.43 -13.12 17.29
N PHE A 128 4.20 -13.50 16.28
CA PHE A 128 3.65 -14.26 15.14
C PHE A 128 3.27 -15.68 15.53
N ARG A 129 4.08 -16.37 16.33
CA ARG A 129 3.73 -17.69 16.90
C ARG A 129 2.47 -17.61 17.74
N GLY A 130 2.36 -16.60 18.59
CA GLY A 130 1.20 -16.39 19.43
C GLY A 130 -0.08 -16.04 18.67
N LEU A 131 0.02 -15.23 17.61
CA LEU A 131 -1.10 -14.94 16.70
C LEU A 131 -1.54 -16.19 15.93
N LYS A 132 -0.60 -16.96 15.38
CA LYS A 132 -0.91 -18.22 14.66
C LYS A 132 -1.52 -19.27 15.58
N ALA A 133 -1.08 -19.36 16.82
CA ALA A 133 -1.66 -20.29 17.79
C ALA A 133 -3.12 -19.94 18.14
N ARG A 134 -3.49 -18.66 18.16
CA ARG A 134 -4.84 -18.17 18.47
C ARG A 134 -5.75 -18.07 17.26
N HIS A 135 -5.18 -17.69 16.13
CA HIS A 135 -5.87 -17.41 14.87
C HIS A 135 -5.17 -18.12 13.70
N PRO A 136 -5.15 -19.47 13.66
CA PRO A 136 -4.35 -20.22 12.68
C PRO A 136 -4.74 -19.95 11.22
N GLN A 137 -5.99 -19.53 10.97
CA GLN A 137 -6.51 -19.24 9.64
C GLN A 137 -6.26 -17.81 9.18
N VAL A 138 -5.83 -16.91 10.09
CA VAL A 138 -5.60 -15.51 9.74
C VAL A 138 -4.19 -15.35 9.19
N HIS A 139 -4.11 -14.71 8.04
CA HIS A 139 -2.85 -14.40 7.36
C HIS A 139 -2.11 -13.28 8.10
N ILE A 140 -0.81 -13.44 8.30
CA ILE A 140 0.06 -12.39 8.87
C ILE A 140 0.80 -11.70 7.74
N LYS A 141 0.37 -10.49 7.40
CA LYS A 141 1.09 -9.55 6.55
C LYS A 141 1.79 -8.54 7.45
N ALA A 142 3.09 -8.67 7.60
CA ALA A 142 3.80 -7.89 8.60
C ALA A 142 5.16 -7.40 8.14
N LEU A 143 5.64 -6.33 8.79
CA LEU A 143 6.99 -5.80 8.71
C LEU A 143 7.38 -5.33 7.31
N THR A 144 7.55 -4.04 7.17
CA THR A 144 8.08 -3.42 5.95
C THR A 144 9.55 -3.80 5.74
N ALA A 145 10.08 -3.60 4.54
CA ALA A 145 11.52 -3.80 4.27
C ALA A 145 12.41 -3.03 5.25
N VAL A 146 11.96 -1.84 5.69
CA VAL A 146 12.70 -1.00 6.65
C VAL A 146 12.72 -1.63 8.03
N GLU A 147 11.61 -2.24 8.48
CA GLU A 147 11.53 -2.94 9.76
C GLU A 147 12.38 -4.22 9.74
N ILE A 148 12.35 -5.00 8.67
CA ILE A 148 13.19 -6.20 8.49
C ILE A 148 14.68 -5.83 8.57
N ALA A 149 15.12 -4.80 7.84
CA ALA A 149 16.51 -4.33 7.90
C ALA A 149 16.90 -3.78 9.28
N HIS A 150 15.94 -3.15 9.99
CA HIS A 150 16.16 -2.68 11.36
C HIS A 150 16.38 -3.85 12.33
N ILE A 151 15.52 -4.87 12.28
CA ILE A 151 15.66 -6.09 13.09
C ILE A 151 17.00 -6.77 12.80
N ALA A 152 17.36 -6.96 11.53
CA ALA A 152 18.63 -7.53 11.12
C ALA A 152 19.83 -6.78 11.76
N ARG A 153 19.77 -5.44 11.76
CA ARG A 153 20.83 -4.60 12.33
C ARG A 153 20.93 -4.70 13.85
N ILE A 154 19.80 -4.61 14.58
CA ILE A 154 19.84 -4.59 16.07
C ILE A 154 20.20 -5.96 16.64
N ASP A 155 19.73 -7.04 16.01
CA ASP A 155 19.98 -8.41 16.45
C ASP A 155 21.24 -9.04 15.81
N LYS A 156 21.94 -8.28 14.95
CA LYS A 156 23.17 -8.70 14.23
C LYS A 156 22.93 -9.98 13.41
N MET A 157 21.78 -10.06 12.78
CA MET A 157 21.40 -11.14 11.87
C MET A 157 21.53 -10.66 10.40
N SER A 158 21.58 -11.60 9.46
CA SER A 158 21.37 -11.23 8.06
C SER A 158 19.87 -11.00 7.79
N VAL A 159 19.54 -10.18 6.78
CA VAL A 159 18.13 -10.01 6.33
C VAL A 159 17.51 -11.35 5.99
N ARG A 160 18.28 -12.26 5.37
CA ARG A 160 17.84 -13.61 5.01
C ARG A 160 17.46 -14.44 6.24
N ASP A 161 18.32 -14.43 7.29
CA ASP A 161 18.05 -15.21 8.51
C ASP A 161 16.84 -14.67 9.26
N VAL A 162 16.67 -13.32 9.32
CA VAL A 162 15.47 -12.70 9.89
C VAL A 162 14.22 -13.18 9.14
N LEU A 163 14.22 -13.13 7.81
CA LEU A 163 13.07 -13.54 6.99
C LEU A 163 12.76 -15.04 7.14
N ILE A 164 13.77 -15.90 7.20
CA ILE A 164 13.60 -17.35 7.42
C ILE A 164 12.94 -17.59 8.78
N GLY A 165 13.50 -17.03 9.86
CA GLY A 165 12.97 -17.22 11.20
C GLY A 165 11.56 -16.66 11.38
N LEU A 166 11.27 -15.47 10.85
CA LEU A 166 9.93 -14.89 10.93
C LEU A 166 8.90 -15.67 10.10
N ARG A 167 9.29 -16.23 8.94
CA ARG A 167 8.43 -17.14 8.17
C ARG A 167 8.11 -18.41 8.96
N GLU A 168 9.09 -19.00 9.64
CA GLU A 168 8.90 -20.15 10.54
C GLU A 168 8.02 -19.81 11.75
N ALA A 169 8.02 -18.55 12.19
CA ALA A 169 7.14 -18.04 13.23
C ALA A 169 5.71 -17.78 12.76
N GLY A 170 5.48 -17.67 11.43
CA GLY A 170 4.15 -17.48 10.86
C GLY A 170 3.97 -16.24 10.00
N LEU A 171 5.05 -15.53 9.62
CA LEU A 171 4.98 -14.47 8.62
C LEU A 171 4.61 -15.07 7.27
N ASP A 172 3.51 -14.60 6.68
CA ASP A 172 3.03 -15.10 5.39
C ASP A 172 3.45 -14.18 4.23
N THR A 173 3.25 -12.86 4.37
CA THR A 173 3.61 -11.86 3.34
C THR A 173 4.12 -10.56 3.98
N MET A 174 4.73 -9.69 3.17
CA MET A 174 5.19 -8.38 3.63
C MET A 174 4.41 -7.24 2.95
N PRO A 175 4.09 -6.15 3.70
CA PRO A 175 3.58 -4.92 3.10
C PRO A 175 4.66 -4.15 2.35
N GLY A 176 4.25 -3.17 1.54
CA GLY A 176 5.16 -2.38 0.71
C GLY A 176 5.65 -1.07 1.34
N GLY A 177 5.23 -0.74 2.56
CA GLY A 177 5.59 0.54 3.19
C GLY A 177 7.10 0.75 3.32
N GLY A 178 7.52 2.02 3.47
CA GLY A 178 8.93 2.36 3.60
C GLY A 178 9.66 2.66 2.29
N ALA A 179 9.05 2.41 1.14
CA ALA A 179 9.59 2.75 -0.18
C ALA A 179 9.74 4.28 -0.37
N GLU A 180 8.74 5.01 0.01
CA GLU A 180 8.53 6.45 -0.26
C GLU A 180 8.74 6.76 -1.76
N VAL A 181 9.81 7.47 -2.11
CA VAL A 181 10.34 7.60 -3.49
C VAL A 181 11.80 7.21 -3.49
N PHE A 182 12.28 6.49 -4.50
CA PHE A 182 13.65 5.95 -4.51
C PHE A 182 14.71 6.97 -4.90
N SER A 183 14.32 8.11 -5.47
CA SER A 183 15.26 9.19 -5.84
C SER A 183 16.11 9.61 -4.62
N PRO A 184 17.46 9.57 -4.73
CA PRO A 184 18.34 9.91 -3.61
C PRO A 184 18.13 11.34 -3.10
N GLY A 185 17.87 12.31 -4.00
CA GLY A 185 17.61 13.71 -3.64
C GLY A 185 16.32 13.86 -2.83
N VAL A 186 15.25 13.21 -3.24
CA VAL A 186 13.97 13.18 -2.52
C VAL A 186 14.18 12.54 -1.14
N ARG A 187 14.84 11.38 -1.07
CA ARG A 187 15.07 10.67 0.20
C ARG A 187 15.92 11.48 1.18
N ALA A 188 16.96 12.18 0.68
CA ALA A 188 17.77 13.07 1.52
C ALA A 188 16.93 14.17 2.18
N THR A 189 15.87 14.63 1.51
CA THR A 189 14.97 15.66 2.04
C THR A 189 13.97 15.09 3.04
N ILE A 190 13.31 13.96 2.72
CA ILE A 190 12.15 13.51 3.51
C ILE A 190 12.47 12.39 4.51
N ALA A 191 13.53 11.61 4.29
CA ALA A 191 13.83 10.39 5.05
C ALA A 191 15.33 10.02 5.02
N GLU A 192 16.23 10.97 5.31
CA GLU A 192 17.69 10.90 5.14
C GLU A 192 18.34 9.59 5.65
N LYS A 193 17.88 9.09 6.80
CA LYS A 193 18.47 7.89 7.46
C LYS A 193 17.68 6.61 7.23
N LYS A 194 16.69 6.65 6.34
CA LYS A 194 15.93 5.46 5.94
C LYS A 194 16.70 4.67 4.87
N LEU A 195 16.38 3.39 4.68
CA LEU A 195 16.97 2.59 3.60
C LEU A 195 16.96 3.35 2.28
N SER A 196 18.03 3.24 1.50
CA SER A 196 18.04 3.68 0.10
C SER A 196 17.03 2.87 -0.74
N GLY A 197 16.72 3.37 -1.95
CA GLY A 197 15.87 2.62 -2.88
C GLY A 197 16.45 1.24 -3.22
N THR A 198 17.77 1.16 -3.41
CA THR A 198 18.46 -0.11 -3.70
C THR A 198 18.35 -1.09 -2.54
N GLU A 199 18.62 -0.65 -1.31
CA GLU A 199 18.50 -1.52 -0.12
C GLU A 199 17.06 -1.99 0.09
N TYR A 200 16.06 -1.15 -0.17
CA TYR A 200 14.64 -1.55 -0.15
C TYR A 200 14.38 -2.67 -1.16
N ILE A 201 14.84 -2.52 -2.40
CA ILE A 201 14.71 -3.52 -3.47
C ILE A 201 15.41 -4.83 -3.07
N ASP A 202 16.60 -4.77 -2.46
CA ASP A 202 17.38 -5.95 -2.05
C ASP A 202 16.68 -6.75 -0.93
N VAL A 203 16.02 -6.08 0.02
CA VAL A 203 15.19 -6.77 1.03
C VAL A 203 14.03 -7.51 0.36
N HIS A 204 13.30 -6.87 -0.56
CA HIS A 204 12.21 -7.50 -1.28
C HIS A 204 12.69 -8.65 -2.18
N ARG A 205 13.82 -8.49 -2.89
CA ARG A 205 14.45 -9.55 -3.66
C ARG A 205 14.73 -10.77 -2.77
N THR A 206 15.33 -10.56 -1.60
CA THR A 206 15.62 -11.64 -0.64
C THR A 206 14.34 -12.33 -0.15
N ALA A 207 13.28 -11.57 0.11
CA ALA A 207 11.98 -12.12 0.48
C ALA A 207 11.39 -12.99 -0.65
N HIS A 208 11.43 -12.49 -1.89
CA HIS A 208 10.94 -13.22 -3.06
C HIS A 208 11.71 -14.51 -3.32
N GLU A 209 13.03 -14.50 -3.21
CA GLU A 209 13.88 -15.72 -3.30
C GLU A 209 13.53 -16.77 -2.25
N LEU A 210 13.06 -16.34 -1.09
CA LEU A 210 12.57 -17.22 -0.03
C LEU A 210 11.11 -17.66 -0.21
N GLY A 211 10.43 -17.21 -1.28
CA GLY A 211 9.02 -17.50 -1.54
C GLY A 211 8.04 -16.63 -0.73
N ILE A 212 8.53 -15.60 -0.02
CA ILE A 212 7.69 -14.63 0.68
C ILE A 212 7.26 -13.57 -0.32
N ARG A 213 5.98 -13.54 -0.67
CA ARG A 213 5.43 -12.53 -1.57
C ARG A 213 5.19 -11.22 -0.84
N THR A 214 5.27 -10.10 -1.57
CA THR A 214 5.20 -8.78 -0.95
C THR A 214 4.32 -7.82 -1.75
N ASN A 215 3.92 -6.70 -1.12
CA ASN A 215 3.40 -5.55 -1.85
C ASN A 215 4.52 -4.53 -2.06
N CYS A 216 4.30 -3.56 -2.94
CA CYS A 216 5.15 -2.38 -3.05
C CYS A 216 4.31 -1.10 -3.06
N THR A 217 4.93 0.01 -2.67
CA THR A 217 4.27 1.31 -2.52
C THR A 217 5.09 2.42 -3.16
N MET A 218 4.47 3.57 -3.38
CA MET A 218 5.12 4.85 -3.63
C MET A 218 4.36 5.92 -2.83
N LEU A 219 5.06 6.73 -2.02
CA LEU A 219 4.49 7.93 -1.41
C LEU A 219 4.61 9.09 -2.39
N TYR A 220 3.50 9.73 -2.76
CA TYR A 220 3.48 10.80 -3.74
C TYR A 220 2.76 12.06 -3.24
N GLY A 221 3.02 13.19 -3.89
CA GLY A 221 2.37 14.48 -3.59
C GLY A 221 3.13 15.34 -2.59
N HIS A 222 4.43 15.07 -2.36
CA HIS A 222 5.27 15.86 -1.45
C HIS A 222 6.27 16.78 -2.20
N VAL A 223 7.51 16.34 -2.45
CA VAL A 223 8.58 17.14 -3.09
C VAL A 223 9.14 16.50 -4.36
N GLU A 224 8.67 15.30 -4.69
CA GLU A 224 9.09 14.54 -5.86
C GLU A 224 8.57 15.13 -7.16
N THR A 225 9.30 14.88 -8.26
CA THR A 225 8.88 15.18 -9.62
C THR A 225 8.17 13.98 -10.27
N TYR A 226 7.57 14.18 -11.44
CA TYR A 226 7.00 13.07 -12.22
C TYR A 226 8.09 12.11 -12.72
N GLU A 227 9.30 12.61 -13.01
CA GLU A 227 10.46 11.81 -13.38
C GLU A 227 10.91 10.92 -12.21
N ASP A 228 10.88 11.43 -10.98
CA ASP A 228 11.15 10.64 -9.77
C ASP A 228 10.13 9.51 -9.60
N ARG A 229 8.82 9.78 -9.86
CA ARG A 229 7.77 8.75 -9.84
C ARG A 229 8.02 7.67 -10.88
N ILE A 230 8.37 8.04 -12.12
CA ILE A 230 8.64 7.08 -13.21
C ILE A 230 9.89 6.24 -12.91
N ASN A 231 10.95 6.85 -12.41
CA ASN A 231 12.16 6.13 -12.01
C ASN A 231 11.85 5.12 -10.91
N HIS A 232 11.04 5.51 -9.92
CA HIS A 232 10.58 4.61 -8.86
C HIS A 232 9.79 3.42 -9.42
N LEU A 233 8.80 3.68 -10.27
CA LEU A 233 8.02 2.63 -10.93
C LEU A 233 8.90 1.72 -11.78
N GLY A 234 9.93 2.27 -12.44
CA GLY A 234 10.91 1.50 -13.22
C GLY A 234 11.63 0.47 -12.37
N MET A 235 12.18 0.88 -11.21
CA MET A 235 12.87 -0.04 -10.29
C MET A 235 11.94 -1.15 -9.76
N LEU A 236 10.68 -0.83 -9.46
CA LEU A 236 9.69 -1.84 -9.05
C LEU A 236 9.37 -2.82 -10.19
N ARG A 237 9.21 -2.31 -11.41
CA ARG A 237 8.96 -3.12 -12.60
C ARG A 237 10.12 -4.07 -12.89
N ASP A 238 11.35 -3.60 -12.78
CA ASP A 238 12.55 -4.40 -13.01
C ASP A 238 12.65 -5.55 -11.99
N LEU A 239 12.40 -5.30 -10.71
CA LEU A 239 12.37 -6.38 -9.70
C LEU A 239 11.20 -7.35 -9.93
N GLN A 240 10.06 -6.86 -10.41
CA GLN A 240 8.93 -7.73 -10.75
C GLN A 240 9.24 -8.61 -11.96
N ASP A 241 9.97 -8.11 -12.96
CA ASP A 241 10.46 -8.94 -14.08
C ASP A 241 11.43 -10.03 -13.59
N GLU A 242 12.31 -9.69 -12.64
CA GLU A 242 13.31 -10.60 -12.08
C GLU A 242 12.67 -11.72 -11.26
N THR A 243 11.67 -11.40 -10.42
CA THR A 243 11.21 -12.30 -9.36
C THR A 243 9.74 -12.71 -9.44
N GLY A 244 8.89 -11.89 -10.05
CA GLY A 244 7.44 -12.07 -10.02
C GLY A 244 6.81 -12.02 -8.62
N GLY A 245 7.55 -11.55 -7.61
CA GLY A 245 7.19 -11.68 -6.20
C GLY A 245 6.24 -10.62 -5.66
N PHE A 246 6.06 -9.48 -6.34
CA PHE A 246 5.09 -8.48 -5.92
C PHE A 246 3.64 -8.91 -6.20
N LEU A 247 2.78 -8.77 -5.20
CA LEU A 247 1.34 -9.03 -5.28
C LEU A 247 0.58 -7.84 -5.85
N ALA A 248 0.88 -6.64 -5.35
CA ALA A 248 0.19 -5.42 -5.76
C ALA A 248 1.08 -4.19 -5.63
N TYR A 249 0.83 -3.21 -6.48
CA TYR A 249 1.32 -1.84 -6.35
C TYR A 249 0.26 -0.96 -5.68
N ILE A 250 0.69 -0.14 -4.69
CA ILE A 250 -0.17 0.71 -3.86
C ILE A 250 0.41 2.12 -3.81
N PRO A 251 -0.08 3.08 -4.59
CA PRO A 251 0.29 4.49 -4.41
C PRO A 251 -0.35 5.05 -3.15
N LEU A 252 0.43 5.80 -2.38
CA LEU A 252 0.07 6.37 -1.09
C LEU A 252 0.14 7.89 -1.18
N ALA A 253 -1.00 8.58 -1.06
CA ALA A 253 -1.05 10.02 -1.07
C ALA A 253 -0.44 10.60 0.21
N TYR A 254 0.42 11.62 0.08
CA TYR A 254 1.02 12.28 1.22
C TYR A 254 -0.02 13.12 1.99
N HIS A 255 -0.04 12.96 3.32
CA HIS A 255 -0.83 13.75 4.26
C HIS A 255 0.09 14.68 5.06
N PRO A 256 -0.06 16.02 4.97
CA PRO A 256 0.87 16.98 5.52
C PRO A 256 0.62 17.35 6.98
N ASP A 257 -0.51 16.95 7.57
CA ASP A 257 -0.85 17.39 8.92
C ASP A 257 0.02 16.67 9.98
N ASN A 258 0.35 17.41 11.03
CA ASN A 258 1.09 16.92 12.20
C ASN A 258 2.51 16.41 11.90
N ASN A 259 3.17 16.87 10.84
CA ASN A 259 4.56 16.53 10.52
C ASN A 259 5.38 17.74 10.06
N GLU A 260 6.69 17.61 10.16
CA GLU A 260 7.64 18.71 9.88
C GLU A 260 7.63 19.12 8.40
N LEU A 261 7.51 18.17 7.48
CA LEU A 261 7.48 18.44 6.04
C LEU A 261 6.26 19.27 5.65
N GLY A 262 5.08 18.98 6.22
CA GLY A 262 3.87 19.77 5.98
C GLY A 262 4.03 21.21 6.43
N VAL A 263 4.64 21.43 7.59
CA VAL A 263 4.97 22.78 8.11
C VAL A 263 5.95 23.49 7.18
N GLU A 264 7.03 22.81 6.76
CA GLU A 264 8.04 23.37 5.86
C GLU A 264 7.46 23.77 4.49
N LEU A 265 6.57 22.94 3.95
CA LEU A 265 5.91 23.21 2.68
C LEU A 265 4.71 24.18 2.79
N GLY A 266 4.33 24.59 4.00
CA GLY A 266 3.14 25.41 4.24
C GLY A 266 1.84 24.74 3.80
N ARG A 267 1.76 23.39 3.90
CA ARG A 267 0.60 22.59 3.49
C ARG A 267 -0.15 22.04 4.69
N THR A 268 -1.47 21.97 4.56
CA THR A 268 -2.38 21.34 5.53
C THR A 268 -3.49 20.58 4.80
N GLY A 269 -4.14 19.62 5.46
CA GLY A 269 -5.24 18.86 4.91
C GLY A 269 -4.77 17.80 3.89
N THR A 270 -5.13 17.94 2.62
CA THR A 270 -4.67 17.04 1.55
C THR A 270 -3.60 17.70 0.71
N ALA A 271 -2.45 17.04 0.52
CA ALA A 271 -1.37 17.55 -0.34
C ALA A 271 -1.64 17.30 -1.83
N THR A 272 -2.50 16.34 -2.15
CA THR A 272 -2.87 15.94 -3.51
C THR A 272 -4.28 16.41 -3.86
N THR A 273 -4.60 16.37 -5.14
CA THR A 273 -5.97 16.55 -5.63
C THR A 273 -6.49 15.25 -6.18
N GLY A 274 -7.81 15.08 -6.28
CA GLY A 274 -8.39 13.88 -6.93
C GLY A 274 -7.89 13.68 -8.36
N PHE A 275 -7.48 14.74 -9.06
CA PHE A 275 -6.84 14.67 -10.37
C PHE A 275 -5.48 13.99 -10.31
N ASP A 276 -4.64 14.37 -9.34
CA ASP A 276 -3.31 13.78 -9.16
C ASP A 276 -3.42 12.33 -8.67
N ASP A 277 -4.35 12.05 -7.77
CA ASP A 277 -4.62 10.70 -7.28
C ASP A 277 -5.03 9.74 -8.40
N LEU A 278 -6.03 10.11 -9.20
CA LEU A 278 -6.49 9.30 -10.33
C LEU A 278 -5.43 9.14 -11.41
N LYS A 279 -4.67 10.20 -11.69
CA LYS A 279 -3.55 10.17 -12.63
C LYS A 279 -2.47 9.19 -12.17
N ASN A 280 -2.08 9.24 -10.90
CA ASN A 280 -1.03 8.37 -10.36
C ASN A 280 -1.43 6.88 -10.39
N LEU A 281 -2.70 6.57 -10.08
CA LEU A 281 -3.25 5.21 -10.19
C LEU A 281 -3.27 4.72 -11.64
N ALA A 282 -3.73 5.56 -12.57
CA ALA A 282 -3.79 5.21 -14.00
C ALA A 282 -2.40 5.00 -14.62
N VAL A 283 -1.44 5.89 -14.32
CA VAL A 283 -0.05 5.73 -14.80
C VAL A 283 0.58 4.48 -14.19
N GLY A 284 0.36 4.22 -12.90
CA GLY A 284 0.81 2.98 -12.27
C GLY A 284 0.29 1.74 -12.98
N ARG A 285 -1.01 1.68 -13.35
CA ARG A 285 -1.59 0.57 -14.13
C ARG A 285 -0.95 0.39 -15.50
N LEU A 286 -0.72 1.49 -16.22
CA LEU A 286 -0.20 1.44 -17.58
C LEU A 286 1.31 1.15 -17.65
N PHE A 287 2.08 1.74 -16.72
CA PHE A 287 3.53 1.63 -16.72
C PHE A 287 4.04 0.31 -16.10
N LEU A 288 3.33 -0.21 -15.09
CA LEU A 288 3.63 -1.49 -14.44
C LEU A 288 2.94 -2.64 -15.19
N ASP A 289 3.36 -2.90 -16.43
CA ASP A 289 2.78 -3.88 -17.32
C ASP A 289 2.85 -5.33 -16.82
N ASN A 290 3.74 -5.62 -15.88
CA ASN A 290 3.95 -6.92 -15.25
C ASN A 290 3.26 -7.07 -13.87
N PHE A 291 2.48 -6.07 -13.43
CA PHE A 291 1.69 -6.16 -12.19
C PHE A 291 0.23 -6.54 -12.48
N THR A 292 -0.27 -7.56 -11.77
CA THR A 292 -1.68 -7.96 -11.86
C THR A 292 -2.59 -6.97 -11.14
N HIS A 293 -2.18 -6.50 -9.94
CA HIS A 293 -3.04 -5.70 -9.09
C HIS A 293 -2.47 -4.29 -8.86
N VAL A 294 -3.34 -3.30 -9.06
CA VAL A 294 -3.16 -1.91 -8.61
C VAL A 294 -4.25 -1.63 -7.60
N LYS A 295 -3.85 -1.20 -6.42
CA LYS A 295 -4.73 -1.03 -5.27
C LYS A 295 -4.95 0.44 -4.96
N SER A 296 -6.20 0.82 -4.71
CA SER A 296 -6.55 2.11 -4.11
C SER A 296 -6.73 1.97 -2.60
N HIS A 297 -5.96 2.74 -1.84
CA HIS A 297 -6.07 2.78 -0.38
C HIS A 297 -7.06 3.89 0.02
N TRP A 298 -8.32 3.52 0.22
CA TRP A 298 -9.43 4.46 0.41
C TRP A 298 -9.28 5.40 1.64
N ILE A 299 -8.50 5.02 2.64
CA ILE A 299 -8.22 5.91 3.79
C ILE A 299 -7.44 7.14 3.32
N MET A 300 -6.53 7.00 2.38
CA MET A 300 -5.65 8.07 1.92
C MET A 300 -6.30 8.97 0.88
N VAL A 301 -6.97 8.37 -0.11
CA VAL A 301 -7.54 9.10 -1.26
C VAL A 301 -9.04 9.34 -1.15
N THR A 302 -9.69 8.92 -0.08
CA THR A 302 -11.12 8.90 0.20
C THR A 302 -11.91 7.79 -0.52
N PRO A 303 -13.05 7.35 0.05
CA PRO A 303 -13.93 6.37 -0.60
C PRO A 303 -14.46 6.82 -1.97
N ALA A 304 -14.70 8.12 -2.15
CA ALA A 304 -15.20 8.66 -3.42
C ALA A 304 -14.14 8.57 -4.54
N ILE A 305 -12.90 8.95 -4.26
CA ILE A 305 -11.79 8.82 -5.22
C ILE A 305 -11.48 7.35 -5.48
N SER A 306 -11.50 6.50 -4.45
CA SER A 306 -11.31 5.05 -4.61
C SER A 306 -12.38 4.43 -5.52
N GLN A 307 -13.64 4.83 -5.39
CA GLN A 307 -14.70 4.40 -6.31
C GLN A 307 -14.44 4.86 -7.75
N MET A 308 -14.09 6.13 -7.94
CA MET A 308 -13.74 6.67 -9.26
C MET A 308 -12.55 5.95 -9.89
N SER A 309 -11.54 5.58 -9.09
CA SER A 309 -10.33 4.91 -9.54
C SER A 309 -10.57 3.53 -10.17
N LEU A 310 -11.73 2.90 -9.91
CA LEU A 310 -12.15 1.66 -10.57
C LEU A 310 -12.35 1.80 -12.08
N HIS A 311 -12.44 3.04 -12.59
CA HIS A 311 -12.43 3.39 -14.00
C HIS A 311 -11.07 3.94 -14.46
N PHE A 312 -10.05 3.88 -13.60
CA PHE A 312 -8.69 4.33 -13.85
C PHE A 312 -7.67 3.20 -13.63
N GLY A 313 -8.09 1.96 -13.88
CA GLY A 313 -7.19 0.80 -13.86
C GLY A 313 -7.00 0.11 -12.52
N VAL A 314 -7.66 0.58 -11.46
CA VAL A 314 -7.66 -0.07 -10.15
C VAL A 314 -8.56 -1.30 -10.15
N ASN A 315 -8.09 -2.38 -9.51
CA ASN A 315 -8.84 -3.61 -9.35
C ASN A 315 -8.82 -4.18 -7.91
N ASP A 316 -8.36 -3.37 -6.93
CA ASP A 316 -8.41 -3.74 -5.51
C ASP A 316 -8.66 -2.49 -4.63
N LEU A 317 -9.58 -2.58 -3.67
CA LEU A 317 -9.96 -1.49 -2.77
C LEU A 317 -9.43 -1.68 -1.33
N GLU A 318 -8.24 -2.25 -1.15
CA GLU A 318 -7.66 -2.58 0.16
C GLU A 318 -8.54 -3.56 0.96
N GLY A 319 -9.51 -3.07 1.69
CA GLY A 319 -10.39 -3.88 2.50
C GLY A 319 -11.11 -3.10 3.59
N THR A 320 -11.52 -3.80 4.65
CA THR A 320 -12.25 -3.23 5.78
C THR A 320 -11.40 -2.29 6.64
N VAL A 321 -10.11 -2.53 6.71
CA VAL A 321 -9.09 -1.69 7.39
C VAL A 321 -9.54 -1.30 8.80
N VAL A 322 -9.81 -2.29 9.64
CA VAL A 322 -10.21 -2.02 11.02
C VAL A 322 -9.01 -1.54 11.83
N ARG A 323 -9.16 -0.44 12.60
CA ARG A 323 -8.17 0.13 13.54
C ARG A 323 -6.90 0.71 12.90
N GLU A 324 -6.98 1.32 11.74
CA GLU A 324 -5.87 2.05 11.15
C GLU A 324 -5.52 3.29 12.00
N LYS A 325 -4.23 3.45 12.36
CA LYS A 325 -3.75 4.57 13.20
C LYS A 325 -2.80 5.51 12.46
N ILE A 326 -2.01 5.00 11.52
CA ILE A 326 -0.86 5.72 10.95
C ILE A 326 -1.31 6.93 10.14
N TYR A 327 -2.31 6.77 9.28
CA TYR A 327 -2.82 7.85 8.44
C TYR A 327 -3.72 8.82 9.19
N HIS A 328 -4.44 8.33 10.21
CA HIS A 328 -5.25 9.21 11.06
C HIS A 328 -4.38 10.15 11.91
N GLU A 329 -3.21 9.72 12.36
CA GLU A 329 -2.22 10.61 13.00
C GLU A 329 -1.70 11.69 12.02
N ALA A 330 -1.66 11.42 10.71
CA ALA A 330 -1.28 12.37 9.67
C ALA A 330 -2.44 13.24 9.16
N GLY A 331 -3.60 13.20 9.82
CA GLY A 331 -4.73 14.07 9.50
C GLY A 331 -5.74 13.47 8.50
N ALA A 332 -5.76 12.16 8.27
CA ALA A 332 -6.83 11.54 7.48
C ALA A 332 -8.17 11.70 8.19
N HIS A 333 -9.18 12.21 7.49
CA HIS A 333 -10.53 12.45 8.00
C HIS A 333 -11.54 11.32 7.64
N THR A 334 -11.08 10.25 7.03
CA THR A 334 -11.90 9.08 6.69
C THR A 334 -12.24 8.27 7.94
N SER A 335 -13.24 7.38 7.85
CA SER A 335 -13.51 6.42 8.92
C SER A 335 -12.31 5.50 9.16
N GLN A 336 -12.13 5.01 10.39
CA GLN A 336 -11.10 4.01 10.72
C GLN A 336 -11.45 2.59 10.27
N ALA A 337 -12.64 2.40 9.71
CA ALA A 337 -13.08 1.14 9.14
C ALA A 337 -14.15 1.38 8.08
N MET A 338 -14.24 0.48 7.12
CA MET A 338 -15.32 0.42 6.14
C MET A 338 -16.04 -0.92 6.27
N SER A 339 -17.37 -0.87 6.34
CA SER A 339 -18.17 -2.09 6.43
C SER A 339 -18.16 -2.86 5.10
N LEU A 340 -18.41 -4.16 5.16
CA LEU A 340 -18.54 -5.00 3.96
C LEU A 340 -19.62 -4.44 3.01
N ASP A 341 -20.79 -4.07 3.55
CA ASP A 341 -21.88 -3.51 2.73
C ASP A 341 -21.48 -2.22 2.01
N GLU A 342 -20.66 -1.40 2.64
CA GLU A 342 -20.13 -0.17 2.05
C GLU A 342 -19.16 -0.44 0.91
N ILE A 343 -18.24 -1.39 1.09
CA ILE A 343 -17.31 -1.86 0.04
C ILE A 343 -18.10 -2.40 -1.16
N LEU A 344 -19.08 -3.29 -0.89
CA LEU A 344 -19.94 -3.85 -1.94
C LEU A 344 -20.71 -2.77 -2.69
N ARG A 345 -21.24 -1.77 -1.97
CA ARG A 345 -21.96 -0.63 -2.55
C ARG A 345 -21.06 0.22 -3.45
N LEU A 346 -19.83 0.51 -3.01
CA LEU A 346 -18.86 1.28 -3.80
C LEU A 346 -18.50 0.57 -5.10
N ILE A 347 -18.17 -0.71 -5.04
CA ILE A 347 -17.76 -1.50 -6.20
C ILE A 347 -18.93 -1.67 -7.18
N ARG A 348 -20.11 -2.04 -6.70
CA ARG A 348 -21.31 -2.19 -7.54
C ARG A 348 -21.76 -0.86 -8.13
N GLY A 349 -21.66 0.24 -7.37
CA GLY A 349 -21.99 1.59 -7.85
C GLY A 349 -21.11 2.05 -9.01
N ALA A 350 -19.89 1.50 -9.14
CA ALA A 350 -19.01 1.68 -10.30
C ALA A 350 -19.27 0.67 -11.43
N GLY A 351 -20.32 -0.15 -11.36
CA GLY A 351 -20.62 -1.17 -12.38
C GLY A 351 -19.63 -2.34 -12.40
N LYS A 352 -18.90 -2.56 -11.32
CA LYS A 352 -17.91 -3.64 -11.17
C LYS A 352 -18.44 -4.78 -10.30
N THR A 353 -17.82 -5.96 -10.39
CA THR A 353 -18.19 -7.15 -9.60
C THR A 353 -17.29 -7.28 -8.39
N PRO A 354 -17.82 -7.17 -7.15
CA PRO A 354 -17.03 -7.29 -5.95
C PRO A 354 -16.66 -8.75 -5.66
N ALA A 355 -15.41 -8.96 -5.24
CA ALA A 355 -14.90 -10.26 -4.79
C ALA A 355 -14.04 -10.12 -3.53
N GLU A 356 -14.34 -10.92 -2.51
CA GLU A 356 -13.47 -11.08 -1.35
C GLU A 356 -12.28 -11.96 -1.73
N ARG A 357 -11.08 -11.53 -1.33
CA ARG A 357 -9.84 -12.26 -1.54
C ARG A 357 -9.11 -12.56 -0.23
N ASP A 358 -8.22 -13.55 -0.27
CA ASP A 358 -7.17 -13.72 0.73
C ASP A 358 -6.00 -12.73 0.47
N SER A 359 -4.95 -12.85 1.29
CA SER A 359 -3.76 -12.00 1.18
C SER A 359 -2.84 -12.36 0.02
N PHE A 360 -3.01 -13.55 -0.58
CA PHE A 360 -2.32 -13.98 -1.80
C PHE A 360 -3.08 -13.61 -3.09
N TYR A 361 -4.17 -12.85 -2.95
CA TYR A 361 -5.09 -12.49 -4.06
C TYR A 361 -5.87 -13.65 -4.64
N THR A 362 -5.99 -14.77 -3.91
CA THR A 362 -6.93 -15.84 -4.26
C THR A 362 -8.35 -15.37 -3.96
N VAL A 363 -9.23 -15.41 -4.96
CA VAL A 363 -10.64 -15.06 -4.78
C VAL A 363 -11.32 -16.14 -3.93
N LEU A 364 -11.85 -15.75 -2.79
CA LEU A 364 -12.57 -16.61 -1.85
C LEU A 364 -14.07 -16.62 -2.15
N ARG A 365 -14.63 -15.47 -2.50
CA ARG A 365 -16.04 -15.30 -2.75
C ARG A 365 -16.32 -14.17 -3.74
N VAL A 366 -17.18 -14.43 -4.72
CA VAL A 366 -17.71 -13.42 -5.64
C VAL A 366 -19.14 -13.04 -5.20
N PHE A 367 -19.45 -11.75 -5.17
CA PHE A 367 -20.74 -11.21 -4.76
C PHE A 367 -21.56 -10.82 -5.99
N ASP A 368 -22.03 -11.81 -6.72
CA ASP A 368 -22.66 -11.68 -8.05
C ASP A 368 -24.18 -11.32 -7.98
N GLN A 369 -24.61 -10.54 -7.00
CA GLN A 369 -26.00 -10.07 -6.94
C GLN A 369 -26.14 -8.68 -7.56
N PRO A 370 -27.20 -8.45 -8.38
CA PRO A 370 -27.48 -7.12 -8.89
C PRO A 370 -27.70 -6.13 -7.74
N PRO A 371 -27.38 -4.83 -7.94
CA PRO A 371 -27.67 -3.82 -6.93
C PRO A 371 -29.18 -3.85 -6.60
N ARG A 372 -29.51 -3.84 -5.30
CA ARG A 372 -30.90 -3.64 -4.88
C ARG A 372 -31.41 -2.33 -5.49
N PRO A 373 -32.60 -2.31 -6.11
CA PRO A 373 -33.15 -1.05 -6.58
C PRO A 373 -33.22 -0.07 -5.41
N ARG A 374 -32.81 1.17 -5.67
CA ARG A 374 -33.03 2.24 -4.68
C ARG A 374 -34.50 2.23 -4.33
N ALA A 375 -34.85 2.12 -3.03
CA ALA A 375 -36.17 2.45 -2.59
C ALA A 375 -36.44 3.89 -3.07
N GLU A 376 -37.46 4.06 -3.93
CA GLU A 376 -37.92 5.38 -4.30
C GLU A 376 -38.28 6.08 -2.98
N ALA A 377 -37.63 7.22 -2.73
CA ALA A 377 -37.98 8.05 -1.59
C ALA A 377 -39.43 8.49 -1.77
N ALA A 378 -40.31 7.95 -0.89
CA ALA A 378 -41.71 8.37 -0.82
C ALA A 378 -41.84 9.77 -0.20
#